data_c78316f473f031366fd42eb23db2d986
#
_entry.id   c78316f473f031366fd42eb23db2d986
#
_cell.length_a   1.000
_cell.length_b   1.000
_cell.length_c   1.000
_cell.angle_alpha   90.00
_cell.angle_beta   90.00
_cell.angle_gamma   90.00
#
_symmetry.space_group_name_H-M   'P 1'
#
loop_
_entity.id
_entity.type
_entity.pdbx_description
1 polymer ?
#
loop_
_entity_poly.entity_id
_entity_poly.type
_entity_poly.pdbx_seq_one_letter_code
_entity_poly.pdbx_strand_id
1 'polypeptide(L)'
;AFMAYVLKVQNPWVPFAFLTGGLFSGLAGFFGMKTATYASARTANGARTGLDKGLKIAFRSGAVMGLVVVGLGLLDIAIWFIVLNAVYQGESTALVTITTTMLTFGMGASTQALFARVGGGIYTKAADVGADLVGKVEADIPEDDPRNPATIADNVGDNVGDVAGMGADLYESYCGSILSTAALGATAFAMNGDMQLRAVIAPMIIAAIGIFLSLIGIFMVRTKEGATMKELLHSLGLGTNVSAFLIAVATFVILYMLGIENWLGLSFSVISGLIAGVVIGQATEYYTSHSYVPTQKIAEASQTGPATVIIKGICTGMISTMVPVVTISVAIMLSYLCANGFDMSLSAKSISTGLYGIGIAAVGMLSTLGITLATDAYG
;
A
#
# COMPACT_ATOMS: atom_id res chain seq x y z
N ALA A 1 5.65 -27.08 2.90
CA ALA A 1 5.75 -28.29 3.71
C ALA A 1 6.76 -29.30 3.14
N PHE A 2 6.63 -29.71 1.86
CA PHE A 2 7.50 -30.72 1.25
C PHE A 2 8.99 -30.34 1.32
N MET A 3 9.35 -29.10 0.94
CA MET A 3 10.72 -28.59 0.99
C MET A 3 11.30 -28.52 2.40
N ALA A 4 10.48 -28.24 3.39
CA ALA A 4 10.90 -28.10 4.78
C ALA A 4 11.02 -29.47 5.49
N TYR A 5 10.03 -30.36 5.35
CA TYR A 5 9.94 -31.58 6.14
C TYR A 5 10.48 -32.83 5.43
N VAL A 6 10.36 -32.90 4.10
CA VAL A 6 10.81 -34.05 3.32
C VAL A 6 12.23 -33.82 2.81
N LEU A 7 12.46 -32.73 2.09
CA LEU A 7 13.78 -32.42 1.54
C LEU A 7 14.73 -31.77 2.56
N LYS A 8 14.21 -31.21 3.66
CA LYS A 8 15.00 -30.52 4.71
C LYS A 8 15.89 -29.39 4.18
N VAL A 9 15.48 -28.77 3.08
CA VAL A 9 16.21 -27.68 2.42
C VAL A 9 15.82 -26.31 2.99
N GLN A 10 14.65 -26.23 3.64
CA GLN A 10 14.11 -25.01 4.24
C GLN A 10 13.81 -25.20 5.72
N ASN A 11 13.78 -24.07 6.44
CA ASN A 11 13.45 -24.03 7.85
C ASN A 11 12.05 -24.64 8.12
N PRO A 12 11.87 -25.45 9.18
CA PRO A 12 10.58 -26.07 9.56
C PRO A 12 9.44 -25.06 9.80
N TRP A 13 9.75 -23.82 10.15
CA TRP A 13 8.76 -22.75 10.38
C TRP A 13 8.19 -22.12 9.12
N VAL A 14 8.85 -22.30 7.97
CA VAL A 14 8.42 -21.74 6.67
C VAL A 14 6.98 -22.05 6.30
N PRO A 15 6.44 -23.28 6.42
CA PRO A 15 5.06 -23.56 6.09
C PRO A 15 4.06 -22.81 7.00
N PHE A 16 4.40 -22.65 8.27
CA PHE A 16 3.54 -21.91 9.20
C PHE A 16 3.53 -20.42 8.91
N ALA A 17 4.69 -19.83 8.64
CA ALA A 17 4.79 -18.44 8.23
C ALA A 17 4.00 -18.17 6.96
N PHE A 18 4.08 -19.05 5.97
CA PHE A 18 3.29 -18.96 4.73
C PHE A 18 1.77 -18.99 5.02
N LEU A 19 1.31 -19.90 5.86
CA LEU A 19 -0.11 -20.02 6.18
C LEU A 19 -0.65 -18.82 6.96
N THR A 20 0.12 -18.31 7.92
CA THR A 20 -0.31 -17.11 8.68
C THR A 20 -0.37 -15.88 7.79
N GLY A 21 0.59 -15.66 6.89
CA GLY A 21 0.57 -14.57 5.94
C GLY A 21 -0.70 -14.56 5.08
N GLY A 22 -1.09 -15.73 4.54
CA GLY A 22 -2.34 -15.89 3.81
C GLY A 22 -3.57 -15.64 4.68
N LEU A 23 -3.58 -16.16 5.91
CA LEU A 23 -4.69 -15.98 6.85
C LEU A 23 -4.89 -14.51 7.22
N PHE A 24 -3.84 -13.80 7.61
CA PHE A 24 -3.93 -12.39 8.01
C PHE A 24 -4.28 -11.46 6.84
N SER A 25 -3.77 -11.73 5.63
CA SER A 25 -4.19 -11.04 4.41
C SER A 25 -5.68 -11.24 4.13
N GLY A 26 -6.18 -12.47 4.24
CA GLY A 26 -7.61 -12.79 4.09
C GLY A 26 -8.48 -12.13 5.17
N LEU A 27 -8.02 -12.10 6.43
CA LEU A 27 -8.71 -11.41 7.53
C LEU A 27 -8.78 -9.90 7.30
N ALA A 28 -7.71 -9.28 6.79
CA ALA A 28 -7.70 -7.86 6.46
C ALA A 28 -8.76 -7.53 5.41
N GLY A 29 -8.83 -8.30 4.33
CA GLY A 29 -9.88 -8.18 3.30
C GLY A 29 -11.28 -8.39 3.88
N PHE A 30 -11.48 -9.41 4.72
CA PHE A 30 -12.78 -9.68 5.34
C PHE A 30 -13.29 -8.54 6.22
N PHE A 31 -12.45 -8.00 7.11
CA PHE A 31 -12.84 -6.88 7.97
C PHE A 31 -13.09 -5.60 7.17
N GLY A 32 -12.28 -5.34 6.15
CA GLY A 32 -12.49 -4.22 5.24
C GLY A 32 -13.83 -4.30 4.52
N MET A 33 -14.10 -5.42 3.85
CA MET A 33 -15.35 -5.65 3.13
C MET A 33 -16.58 -5.56 4.04
N LYS A 34 -16.54 -6.20 5.20
CA LYS A 34 -17.63 -6.13 6.16
C LYS A 34 -17.93 -4.70 6.60
N THR A 35 -16.89 -3.89 6.79
CA THR A 35 -17.04 -2.48 7.17
C THR A 35 -17.60 -1.66 6.00
N ALA A 36 -17.08 -1.84 4.79
CA ALA A 36 -17.51 -1.12 3.59
C ALA A 36 -18.99 -1.40 3.29
N THR A 37 -19.42 -2.66 3.30
CA THR A 37 -20.83 -3.04 3.07
C THR A 37 -21.78 -2.47 4.12
N TYR A 38 -21.39 -2.38 5.39
CA TYR A 38 -22.19 -1.71 6.42
C TYR A 38 -22.17 -0.18 6.32
N ALA A 39 -21.14 0.39 5.74
CA ALA A 39 -21.00 1.84 5.60
C ALA A 39 -21.74 2.38 4.36
N SER A 40 -21.88 1.62 3.28
CA SER A 40 -22.44 2.09 2.00
C SER A 40 -23.82 2.72 2.14
N ALA A 41 -24.78 2.05 2.76
CA ALA A 41 -26.10 2.59 3.03
C ALA A 41 -26.08 3.82 3.94
N ARG A 42 -25.17 3.86 4.92
CA ARG A 42 -24.98 5.00 5.81
C ARG A 42 -24.37 6.20 5.10
N THR A 43 -23.44 5.95 4.19
CA THR A 43 -22.81 6.96 3.33
C THR A 43 -23.87 7.59 2.42
N ALA A 44 -24.69 6.79 1.73
CA ALA A 44 -25.79 7.26 0.90
C ALA A 44 -26.79 8.10 1.71
N ASN A 45 -27.19 7.63 2.89
CA ASN A 45 -28.09 8.39 3.76
C ASN A 45 -27.44 9.68 4.29
N GLY A 46 -26.14 9.66 4.59
CA GLY A 46 -25.36 10.84 4.98
C GLY A 46 -25.30 11.87 3.87
N ALA A 47 -25.06 11.45 2.63
CA ALA A 47 -25.00 12.30 1.45
C ALA A 47 -26.34 13.02 1.16
N ARG A 48 -27.48 12.42 1.51
CA ARG A 48 -28.80 13.09 1.43
C ARG A 48 -28.92 14.34 2.31
N THR A 49 -28.15 14.41 3.38
CA THR A 49 -28.17 15.53 4.33
C THR A 49 -27.05 16.55 4.10
N GLY A 50 -25.98 16.15 3.42
CA GLY A 50 -24.85 17.00 3.07
C GLY A 50 -23.63 16.21 2.64
N LEU A 51 -22.86 16.79 1.73
CA LEU A 51 -21.67 16.17 1.15
C LEU A 51 -20.60 15.86 2.22
N ASP A 52 -20.32 16.79 3.12
CA ASP A 52 -19.35 16.60 4.21
C ASP A 52 -19.71 15.42 5.12
N LYS A 53 -21.01 15.22 5.38
CA LYS A 53 -21.47 14.10 6.21
C LYS A 53 -21.30 12.76 5.51
N GLY A 54 -21.63 12.68 4.22
CA GLY A 54 -21.39 11.51 3.39
C GLY A 54 -19.90 11.16 3.35
N LEU A 55 -19.05 12.13 3.01
CA LEU A 55 -17.60 11.97 2.97
C LEU A 55 -17.03 11.47 4.31
N LYS A 56 -17.42 12.03 5.43
CA LYS A 56 -16.94 11.60 6.75
C LYS A 56 -17.28 10.14 7.06
N ILE A 57 -18.45 9.66 6.65
CA ILE A 57 -18.85 8.28 6.88
C ILE A 57 -18.03 7.34 5.98
N ALA A 58 -17.94 7.64 4.70
CA ALA A 58 -17.18 6.86 3.73
C ALA A 58 -15.70 6.82 4.10
N PHE A 59 -15.08 7.97 4.37
CA PHE A 59 -13.67 8.07 4.73
C PHE A 59 -13.32 7.33 6.04
N ARG A 60 -14.22 7.35 7.03
CA ARG A 60 -14.06 6.55 8.25
C ARG A 60 -14.14 5.04 7.97
N SER A 61 -14.98 4.63 7.03
CA SER A 61 -15.03 3.23 6.58
C SER A 61 -13.71 2.83 5.93
N GLY A 62 -13.20 3.64 5.00
CA GLY A 62 -11.89 3.43 4.39
C GLY A 62 -10.75 3.42 5.42
N ALA A 63 -10.82 4.30 6.43
CA ALA A 63 -9.83 4.35 7.50
C ALA A 63 -9.78 3.03 8.32
N VAL A 64 -10.91 2.37 8.53
CA VAL A 64 -10.92 1.04 9.16
C VAL A 64 -10.14 0.05 8.30
N MET A 65 -10.37 0.03 6.99
CA MET A 65 -9.61 -0.84 6.08
C MET A 65 -8.12 -0.55 6.14
N GLY A 66 -7.72 0.70 5.98
CA GLY A 66 -6.30 1.10 6.02
C GLY A 66 -5.62 0.69 7.33
N LEU A 67 -6.24 0.98 8.47
CA LEU A 67 -5.67 0.65 9.78
C LEU A 67 -5.66 -0.86 10.08
N VAL A 68 -6.65 -1.61 9.60
CA VAL A 68 -6.67 -3.08 9.72
C VAL A 68 -5.55 -3.71 8.92
N VAL A 69 -5.32 -3.27 7.68
CA VAL A 69 -4.24 -3.78 6.82
C VAL A 69 -2.88 -3.56 7.48
N VAL A 70 -2.54 -2.32 7.83
CA VAL A 70 -1.22 -2.00 8.38
C VAL A 70 -1.06 -2.54 9.81
N GLY A 71 -2.13 -2.55 10.60
CA GLY A 71 -2.12 -3.08 11.97
C GLY A 71 -1.95 -4.60 12.02
N LEU A 72 -2.71 -5.36 11.24
CA LEU A 72 -2.58 -6.81 11.16
C LEU A 72 -1.24 -7.23 10.55
N GLY A 73 -0.76 -6.49 9.53
CA GLY A 73 0.55 -6.76 8.92
C GLY A 73 1.69 -6.61 9.93
N LEU A 74 1.72 -5.50 10.64
CA LEU A 74 2.76 -5.28 11.65
C LEU A 74 2.63 -6.22 12.86
N LEU A 75 1.40 -6.57 13.26
CA LEU A 75 1.14 -7.52 14.33
C LEU A 75 1.70 -8.90 14.01
N ASP A 76 1.44 -9.42 12.81
CA ASP A 76 1.93 -10.75 12.40
C ASP A 76 3.46 -10.76 12.28
N ILE A 77 4.04 -9.72 11.70
CA ILE A 77 5.50 -9.52 11.65
C ILE A 77 6.11 -9.54 13.07
N ALA A 78 5.49 -8.80 14.01
CA ALA A 78 5.99 -8.72 15.38
C ALA A 78 5.88 -10.06 16.11
N ILE A 79 4.76 -10.78 15.96
CA ILE A 79 4.56 -12.11 16.55
C ILE A 79 5.63 -13.08 16.03
N TRP A 80 5.83 -13.15 14.71
CA TRP A 80 6.85 -14.02 14.12
C TRP A 80 8.25 -13.68 14.58
N PHE A 81 8.58 -12.37 14.63
CA PHE A 81 9.89 -11.93 15.11
C PHE A 81 10.15 -12.37 16.55
N ILE A 82 9.17 -12.17 17.46
CA ILE A 82 9.28 -12.57 18.88
C ILE A 82 9.41 -14.09 19.02
N VAL A 83 8.57 -14.84 18.32
CA VAL A 83 8.58 -16.32 18.39
C VAL A 83 9.88 -16.88 17.87
N LEU A 84 10.31 -16.48 16.69
CA LEU A 84 11.56 -16.98 16.10
C LEU A 84 12.79 -16.51 16.86
N ASN A 85 12.80 -15.31 17.41
CA ASN A 85 13.89 -14.83 18.26
C ASN A 85 14.02 -15.66 19.55
N ALA A 86 12.91 -16.11 20.12
CA ALA A 86 12.94 -17.01 21.27
C ALA A 86 13.44 -18.43 20.91
N VAL A 87 13.11 -18.92 19.70
CA VAL A 87 13.51 -20.25 19.23
C VAL A 87 14.99 -20.31 18.87
N TYR A 88 15.52 -19.27 18.21
CA TYR A 88 16.92 -19.22 17.73
C TYR A 88 17.84 -18.44 18.65
N GLN A 89 17.47 -18.26 19.91
CA GLN A 89 18.27 -17.55 20.91
C GLN A 89 19.64 -18.20 21.10
N GLY A 90 20.70 -17.42 20.86
CA GLY A 90 22.08 -17.88 21.04
C GLY A 90 22.77 -18.41 19.77
N GLU A 91 22.09 -18.49 18.64
CA GLU A 91 22.73 -18.83 17.36
C GLU A 91 23.41 -17.59 16.73
N SER A 92 24.61 -17.75 16.20
CA SER A 92 25.38 -16.65 15.58
C SER A 92 24.74 -16.08 14.32
N THR A 93 23.89 -16.86 13.64
CA THR A 93 23.17 -16.48 12.41
C THR A 93 21.67 -16.28 12.62
N ALA A 94 21.22 -16.19 13.90
CA ALA A 94 19.81 -16.13 14.26
C ALA A 94 19.03 -15.09 13.45
N LEU A 95 19.46 -13.84 13.41
CA LEU A 95 18.73 -12.75 12.74
C LEU A 95 18.59 -12.96 11.22
N VAL A 96 19.59 -13.55 10.56
CA VAL A 96 19.50 -13.88 9.13
C VAL A 96 18.50 -15.02 8.92
N THR A 97 18.54 -16.06 9.75
CA THR A 97 17.59 -17.18 9.70
C THR A 97 16.16 -16.73 9.99
N ILE A 98 15.97 -15.86 10.99
CA ILE A 98 14.68 -15.29 11.36
C ILE A 98 14.11 -14.49 10.18
N THR A 99 14.84 -13.52 9.66
CA THR A 99 14.36 -12.63 8.61
C THR A 99 14.09 -13.37 7.31
N THR A 100 14.92 -14.34 6.91
CA THR A 100 14.69 -15.17 5.73
C THR A 100 13.49 -16.11 5.91
N THR A 101 13.23 -16.63 7.11
CA THR A 101 12.02 -17.39 7.40
C THR A 101 10.78 -16.51 7.32
N MET A 102 10.85 -15.31 7.87
CA MET A 102 9.74 -14.32 7.83
C MET A 102 9.41 -13.85 6.41
N LEU A 103 10.36 -13.83 5.46
CA LEU A 103 10.06 -13.51 4.06
C LEU A 103 9.03 -14.45 3.44
N THR A 104 8.95 -15.69 3.90
CA THR A 104 7.97 -16.66 3.39
C THR A 104 6.53 -16.38 3.82
N PHE A 105 6.32 -15.62 4.89
CA PHE A 105 5.04 -15.03 5.25
C PHE A 105 4.55 -14.08 4.15
N GLY A 106 5.42 -13.22 3.61
CA GLY A 106 5.11 -12.37 2.46
C GLY A 106 4.64 -13.17 1.24
N MET A 107 5.24 -14.36 0.98
CA MET A 107 4.77 -15.25 -0.10
C MET A 107 3.36 -15.80 0.14
N GLY A 108 3.01 -16.07 1.40
CA GLY A 108 1.66 -16.49 1.78
C GLY A 108 0.63 -15.39 1.54
N ALA A 109 0.96 -14.17 1.97
CA ALA A 109 0.16 -12.98 1.72
C ALA A 109 0.00 -12.72 0.22
N SER A 110 1.08 -12.84 -0.58
CA SER A 110 1.08 -12.70 -2.03
C SER A 110 0.14 -13.68 -2.73
N THR A 111 0.18 -14.94 -2.30
CA THR A 111 -0.72 -15.96 -2.84
C THR A 111 -2.18 -15.62 -2.59
N GLN A 112 -2.52 -15.21 -1.36
CA GLN A 112 -3.88 -14.79 -1.01
C GLN A 112 -4.29 -13.52 -1.78
N ALA A 113 -3.39 -12.54 -1.88
CA ALA A 113 -3.62 -11.29 -2.61
C ALA A 113 -3.93 -11.54 -4.09
N LEU A 114 -3.18 -12.45 -4.74
CA LEU A 114 -3.44 -12.82 -6.14
C LEU A 114 -4.87 -13.33 -6.32
N PHE A 115 -5.31 -14.28 -5.49
CA PHE A 115 -6.67 -14.83 -5.60
C PHE A 115 -7.74 -13.79 -5.24
N ALA A 116 -7.52 -12.96 -4.24
CA ALA A 116 -8.44 -11.89 -3.85
C ALA A 116 -8.60 -10.85 -4.96
N ARG A 117 -7.49 -10.41 -5.60
CA ARG A 117 -7.49 -9.47 -6.73
C ARG A 117 -8.21 -10.02 -7.94
N VAL A 118 -7.85 -11.23 -8.36
CA VAL A 118 -8.46 -11.84 -9.55
C VAL A 118 -9.95 -12.12 -9.30
N GLY A 119 -10.29 -12.69 -8.15
CA GLY A 119 -11.69 -12.97 -7.78
C GLY A 119 -12.52 -11.70 -7.62
N GLY A 120 -11.97 -10.69 -6.95
CA GLY A 120 -12.60 -9.37 -6.80
C GLY A 120 -12.85 -8.70 -8.14
N GLY A 121 -11.83 -8.64 -9.01
CA GLY A 121 -11.96 -8.06 -10.35
C GLY A 121 -12.96 -8.77 -11.24
N ILE A 122 -13.04 -10.11 -11.18
CA ILE A 122 -14.07 -10.88 -11.91
C ILE A 122 -15.46 -10.53 -11.39
N TYR A 123 -15.63 -10.46 -10.07
CA TYR A 123 -16.92 -10.12 -9.44
C TYR A 123 -17.37 -8.71 -9.81
N THR A 124 -16.49 -7.71 -9.68
CA THR A 124 -16.74 -6.32 -10.04
C THR A 124 -17.17 -6.21 -11.51
N LYS A 125 -16.40 -6.81 -12.42
CA LYS A 125 -16.74 -6.74 -13.85
C LYS A 125 -17.99 -7.51 -14.22
N ALA A 126 -18.31 -8.59 -13.55
CA ALA A 126 -19.57 -9.29 -13.76
C ALA A 126 -20.78 -8.45 -13.33
N ALA A 127 -20.66 -7.72 -12.22
CA ALA A 127 -21.71 -6.82 -11.72
C ALA A 127 -21.90 -5.61 -12.66
N ASP A 128 -20.80 -4.91 -12.99
CA ASP A 128 -20.76 -3.74 -13.88
C ASP A 128 -21.35 -4.07 -15.28
N VAL A 129 -20.82 -5.07 -15.96
CA VAL A 129 -21.31 -5.48 -17.28
C VAL A 129 -22.74 -5.99 -17.23
N GLY A 130 -23.12 -6.71 -16.16
CA GLY A 130 -24.47 -7.19 -15.96
C GLY A 130 -25.47 -6.04 -15.76
N ALA A 131 -25.12 -5.04 -14.94
CA ALA A 131 -25.94 -3.84 -14.73
C ALA A 131 -26.10 -3.02 -16.02
N ASP A 132 -25.02 -2.88 -16.78
CA ASP A 132 -25.01 -2.18 -18.06
C ASP A 132 -25.87 -2.87 -19.14
N LEU A 133 -25.79 -4.19 -19.24
CA LEU A 133 -26.62 -4.95 -20.20
C LEU A 133 -28.09 -4.80 -19.89
N VAL A 134 -28.50 -4.93 -18.63
CA VAL A 134 -29.91 -4.76 -18.24
C VAL A 134 -30.37 -3.32 -18.41
N GLY A 135 -29.58 -2.35 -17.97
CA GLY A 135 -29.93 -0.94 -18.03
C GLY A 135 -29.88 -0.37 -19.45
N LYS A 136 -28.71 -0.33 -20.05
CA LYS A 136 -28.46 0.36 -21.32
C LYS A 136 -29.00 -0.41 -22.53
N VAL A 137 -28.92 -1.75 -22.53
CA VAL A 137 -29.24 -2.56 -23.71
C VAL A 137 -30.69 -3.06 -23.67
N GLU A 138 -31.16 -3.61 -22.54
CA GLU A 138 -32.52 -4.17 -22.46
C GLU A 138 -33.58 -3.14 -22.11
N ALA A 139 -33.29 -2.24 -21.15
CA ALA A 139 -34.24 -1.28 -20.62
C ALA A 139 -34.15 0.13 -21.25
N ASP A 140 -33.09 0.41 -22.01
CA ASP A 140 -32.80 1.72 -22.64
C ASP A 140 -32.85 2.88 -21.64
N ILE A 141 -32.23 2.67 -20.47
CA ILE A 141 -32.13 3.67 -19.40
C ILE A 141 -30.64 4.02 -19.16
N PRO A 142 -30.36 5.24 -18.64
CA PRO A 142 -28.99 5.68 -18.36
C PRO A 142 -28.27 4.76 -17.40
N GLU A 143 -26.96 4.88 -17.38
CA GLU A 143 -26.07 4.28 -16.37
C GLU A 143 -26.47 4.78 -14.98
N ASP A 144 -26.37 3.93 -13.97
CA ASP A 144 -26.71 4.22 -12.56
C ASP A 144 -28.16 4.69 -12.33
N ASP A 145 -29.07 4.43 -13.26
CA ASP A 145 -30.46 4.80 -13.09
C ASP A 145 -31.11 4.02 -11.92
N PRO A 146 -31.77 4.70 -10.97
CA PRO A 146 -32.37 4.05 -9.80
C PRO A 146 -33.50 3.06 -10.15
N ARG A 147 -33.99 3.03 -11.38
CA ARG A 147 -34.95 2.05 -11.88
C ARG A 147 -34.26 0.69 -12.16
N ASN A 148 -32.95 0.68 -12.34
CA ASN A 148 -32.21 -0.56 -12.55
C ASN A 148 -31.76 -1.15 -11.19
N PRO A 149 -32.35 -2.27 -10.72
CA PRO A 149 -31.95 -2.86 -9.45
C PRO A 149 -30.51 -3.42 -9.47
N ALA A 150 -29.96 -3.68 -10.64
CA ALA A 150 -28.59 -4.17 -10.81
C ALA A 150 -27.54 -3.11 -10.45
N THR A 151 -27.87 -1.83 -10.44
CA THR A 151 -27.01 -0.73 -9.95
C THR A 151 -26.54 -0.96 -8.50
N ILE A 152 -27.36 -1.60 -7.66
CA ILE A 152 -26.93 -1.97 -6.29
C ILE A 152 -25.83 -3.02 -6.33
N ALA A 153 -25.97 -4.01 -7.22
CA ALA A 153 -24.96 -5.07 -7.35
C ALA A 153 -23.64 -4.53 -7.92
N ASP A 154 -23.71 -3.55 -8.81
CA ASP A 154 -22.57 -2.85 -9.38
C ASP A 154 -21.80 -2.08 -8.30
N ASN A 155 -22.48 -1.23 -7.55
CA ASN A 155 -21.87 -0.49 -6.44
C ASN A 155 -21.27 -1.41 -5.34
N VAL A 156 -21.88 -2.57 -5.07
CA VAL A 156 -21.30 -3.58 -4.16
C VAL A 156 -20.09 -4.25 -4.80
N GLY A 157 -20.13 -4.48 -6.12
CA GLY A 157 -19.03 -5.04 -6.89
C GLY A 157 -17.75 -4.21 -6.79
N ASP A 158 -17.86 -2.89 -6.91
CA ASP A 158 -16.73 -1.97 -6.75
C ASP A 158 -16.08 -2.12 -5.36
N ASN A 159 -16.88 -2.21 -4.30
CA ASN A 159 -16.33 -2.49 -2.96
C ASN A 159 -15.60 -3.85 -2.90
N VAL A 160 -16.04 -4.87 -3.63
CA VAL A 160 -15.32 -6.17 -3.66
C VAL A 160 -13.97 -6.02 -4.35
N GLY A 161 -13.90 -5.29 -5.46
CA GLY A 161 -12.65 -5.05 -6.19
C GLY A 161 -11.66 -4.22 -5.38
N ASP A 162 -12.10 -3.07 -4.90
CA ASP A 162 -11.22 -2.08 -4.29
C ASP A 162 -10.90 -2.40 -2.82
N VAL A 163 -11.86 -2.86 -2.04
CA VAL A 163 -11.61 -3.11 -0.61
C VAL A 163 -11.00 -4.50 -0.38
N ALA A 164 -11.57 -5.57 -0.96
CA ALA A 164 -11.05 -6.91 -0.73
C ALA A 164 -9.81 -7.19 -1.59
N GLY A 165 -9.87 -6.89 -2.89
CA GLY A 165 -8.80 -7.18 -3.85
C GLY A 165 -7.57 -6.33 -3.61
N MET A 166 -7.72 -5.01 -3.62
CA MET A 166 -6.61 -4.07 -3.44
C MET A 166 -6.08 -4.09 -2.00
N GLY A 167 -6.96 -4.24 -1.00
CA GLY A 167 -6.52 -4.30 0.39
C GLY A 167 -5.60 -5.49 0.69
N ALA A 168 -5.87 -6.67 0.10
CA ALA A 168 -4.99 -7.82 0.21
C ALA A 168 -3.64 -7.60 -0.49
N ASP A 169 -3.64 -6.94 -1.65
CA ASP A 169 -2.44 -6.59 -2.42
C ASP A 169 -1.53 -5.60 -1.68
N LEU A 170 -2.14 -4.58 -1.08
CA LEU A 170 -1.39 -3.59 -0.29
C LEU A 170 -0.91 -4.15 1.05
N TYR A 171 -1.62 -5.11 1.64
CA TYR A 171 -1.14 -5.87 2.78
C TYR A 171 0.16 -6.62 2.44
N GLU A 172 0.20 -7.32 1.29
CA GLU A 172 1.39 -7.99 0.80
C GLU A 172 2.56 -7.03 0.63
N SER A 173 2.34 -5.93 -0.10
CA SER A 173 3.36 -4.94 -0.41
C SER A 173 3.94 -4.29 0.85
N TYR A 174 3.09 -3.98 1.83
CA TYR A 174 3.49 -3.43 3.12
C TYR A 174 4.37 -4.39 3.91
N CYS A 175 3.89 -5.61 4.10
CA CYS A 175 4.65 -6.64 4.81
C CYS A 175 5.95 -7.00 4.08
N GLY A 176 5.88 -7.16 2.77
CA GLY A 176 7.03 -7.47 1.92
C GLY A 176 8.14 -6.42 2.02
N SER A 177 7.78 -5.13 2.05
CA SER A 177 8.75 -4.05 2.20
C SER A 177 9.44 -4.06 3.56
N ILE A 178 8.69 -4.26 4.64
CA ILE A 178 9.25 -4.34 6.00
C ILE A 178 10.18 -5.55 6.11
N LEU A 179 9.73 -6.71 5.66
CA LEU A 179 10.49 -7.96 5.77
C LEU A 179 11.74 -7.99 4.90
N SER A 180 11.65 -7.52 3.65
CA SER A 180 12.82 -7.45 2.77
C SER A 180 13.86 -6.46 3.31
N THR A 181 13.43 -5.33 3.84
CA THR A 181 14.33 -4.37 4.47
C THR A 181 14.97 -4.92 5.73
N ALA A 182 14.22 -5.64 6.57
CA ALA A 182 14.76 -6.33 7.74
C ALA A 182 15.81 -7.37 7.35
N ALA A 183 15.58 -8.16 6.30
CA ALA A 183 16.53 -9.14 5.78
C ALA A 183 17.81 -8.49 5.21
N LEU A 184 17.65 -7.36 4.50
CA LEU A 184 18.79 -6.55 4.04
C LEU A 184 19.58 -5.97 5.21
N GLY A 185 18.90 -5.50 6.26
CA GLY A 185 19.53 -5.03 7.50
C GLY A 185 20.31 -6.14 8.22
N ALA A 186 19.72 -7.33 8.30
CA ALA A 186 20.39 -8.50 8.89
C ALA A 186 21.69 -8.89 8.16
N THR A 187 21.74 -8.73 6.86
CA THR A 187 22.93 -9.03 6.04
C THR A 187 23.93 -7.88 6.01
N ALA A 188 23.47 -6.64 5.93
CA ALA A 188 24.32 -5.45 5.83
C ALA A 188 25.16 -5.23 7.11
N PHE A 189 24.61 -5.57 8.27
CA PHE A 189 25.24 -5.35 9.57
C PHE A 189 25.62 -6.65 10.29
N ALA A 190 25.80 -7.75 9.57
CA ALA A 190 26.09 -9.07 10.13
C ALA A 190 27.36 -9.14 11.00
N MET A 191 28.33 -8.24 10.80
CA MET A 191 29.58 -8.18 11.56
C MET A 191 29.43 -7.52 12.94
N ASN A 192 28.32 -6.84 13.22
CA ASN A 192 28.06 -6.15 14.49
C ASN A 192 26.65 -6.50 14.97
N GLY A 193 26.54 -7.41 15.94
CA GLY A 193 25.27 -7.98 16.39
C GLY A 193 24.28 -6.93 16.94
N ASP A 194 24.75 -5.93 17.70
CA ASP A 194 23.90 -4.86 18.21
C ASP A 194 23.34 -3.98 17.08
N MET A 195 24.20 -3.66 16.11
CA MET A 195 23.81 -2.87 14.94
C MET A 195 22.88 -3.67 14.04
N GLN A 196 23.14 -4.96 13.87
CA GLN A 196 22.31 -5.89 13.11
C GLN A 196 20.87 -5.92 13.64
N LEU A 197 20.71 -6.09 14.96
CA LEU A 197 19.38 -6.08 15.57
C LEU A 197 18.65 -4.75 15.36
N ARG A 198 19.35 -3.63 15.56
CA ARG A 198 18.78 -2.28 15.33
C ARG A 198 18.34 -2.08 13.88
N ALA A 199 19.15 -2.51 12.92
CA ALA A 199 18.83 -2.44 11.49
C ALA A 199 17.63 -3.32 11.10
N VAL A 200 17.48 -4.50 11.73
CA VAL A 200 16.32 -5.39 11.52
C VAL A 200 15.03 -4.78 12.08
N ILE A 201 15.10 -4.13 13.24
CA ILE A 201 13.92 -3.56 13.91
C ILE A 201 13.53 -2.18 13.33
N ALA A 202 14.48 -1.43 12.76
CA ALA A 202 14.24 -0.08 12.25
C ALA A 202 13.02 0.04 11.31
N PRO A 203 12.87 -0.82 10.27
CA PRO A 203 11.70 -0.76 9.39
C PRO A 203 10.37 -1.03 10.13
N MET A 204 10.38 -1.89 11.15
CA MET A 204 9.19 -2.17 11.95
C MET A 204 8.79 -0.96 12.81
N ILE A 205 9.76 -0.25 13.38
CA ILE A 205 9.51 0.96 14.20
C ILE A 205 9.02 2.10 13.31
N ILE A 206 9.62 2.31 12.13
CA ILE A 206 9.17 3.33 11.16
C ILE A 206 7.73 3.03 10.75
N ALA A 207 7.41 1.78 10.44
CA ALA A 207 6.07 1.34 10.09
C ALA A 207 5.07 1.57 11.25
N ALA A 208 5.43 1.22 12.48
CA ALA A 208 4.59 1.43 13.66
C ALA A 208 4.25 2.90 13.88
N ILE A 209 5.25 3.78 13.79
CA ILE A 209 5.03 5.23 13.94
C ILE A 209 4.25 5.77 12.75
N GLY A 210 4.47 5.25 11.54
CA GLY A 210 3.67 5.57 10.36
C GLY A 210 2.17 5.32 10.57
N ILE A 211 1.78 4.25 11.27
CA ILE A 211 0.37 3.96 11.62
C ILE A 211 -0.21 5.08 12.49
N PHE A 212 0.49 5.48 13.56
CA PHE A 212 0.02 6.56 14.45
C PHE A 212 -0.06 7.91 13.73
N LEU A 213 0.91 8.22 12.87
CA LEU A 213 0.93 9.49 12.13
C LEU A 213 -0.09 9.50 11.00
N SER A 214 -0.38 8.37 10.36
CA SER A 214 -1.49 8.21 9.43
C SER A 214 -2.83 8.45 10.12
N LEU A 215 -3.01 8.00 11.36
CA LEU A 215 -4.21 8.26 12.14
C LEU A 215 -4.44 9.77 12.37
N ILE A 216 -3.37 10.52 12.64
CA ILE A 216 -3.45 11.99 12.75
C ILE A 216 -3.90 12.60 11.43
N GLY A 217 -3.32 12.18 10.30
CA GLY A 217 -3.72 12.64 8.97
C GLY A 217 -5.17 12.34 8.64
N ILE A 218 -5.68 11.17 9.00
CA ILE A 218 -7.08 10.79 8.82
C ILE A 218 -8.03 11.78 9.52
N PHE A 219 -7.72 12.24 10.73
CA PHE A 219 -8.54 13.22 11.45
C PHE A 219 -8.46 14.65 10.87
N MET A 220 -7.46 14.93 10.04
CA MET A 220 -7.31 16.24 9.40
C MET A 220 -8.15 16.39 8.13
N VAL A 221 -8.60 15.30 7.52
CA VAL A 221 -9.42 15.33 6.31
C VAL A 221 -10.80 15.91 6.66
N ARG A 222 -11.10 17.07 6.09
CA ARG A 222 -12.38 17.80 6.26
C ARG A 222 -12.74 18.52 4.97
N THR A 223 -14.02 18.56 4.64
CA THR A 223 -14.52 19.29 3.48
C THR A 223 -15.61 20.28 3.89
N LYS A 224 -15.96 21.17 2.95
CA LYS A 224 -17.06 22.13 3.12
C LYS A 224 -18.29 21.66 2.34
N GLU A 225 -19.47 22.06 2.76
CA GLU A 225 -20.69 21.85 1.98
C GLU A 225 -20.57 22.55 0.63
N GLY A 226 -20.97 21.86 -0.44
CA GLY A 226 -20.88 22.37 -1.81
C GLY A 226 -19.47 22.34 -2.41
N ALA A 227 -18.50 21.61 -1.79
CA ALA A 227 -17.17 21.46 -2.34
C ALA A 227 -17.21 20.78 -3.72
N THR A 228 -16.36 21.25 -4.62
CA THR A 228 -16.11 20.62 -5.92
C THR A 228 -15.29 19.35 -5.77
N MET A 229 -15.32 18.45 -6.78
CA MET A 229 -14.49 17.25 -6.78
C MET A 229 -12.99 17.57 -6.58
N LYS A 230 -12.51 18.64 -7.20
CA LYS A 230 -11.13 19.09 -7.04
C LYS A 230 -10.79 19.50 -5.60
N GLU A 231 -11.69 20.14 -4.90
CA GLU A 231 -11.53 20.51 -3.48
C GLU A 231 -11.57 19.28 -2.57
N LEU A 232 -12.38 18.27 -2.91
CA LEU A 232 -12.41 16.98 -2.22
C LEU A 232 -11.06 16.27 -2.34
N LEU A 233 -10.54 16.09 -3.55
CA LEU A 233 -9.22 15.48 -3.81
C LEU A 233 -8.10 16.25 -3.10
N HIS A 234 -8.16 17.58 -3.11
CA HIS A 234 -7.19 18.40 -2.38
C HIS A 234 -7.25 18.18 -0.86
N SER A 235 -8.44 18.03 -0.29
CA SER A 235 -8.61 17.75 1.14
C SER A 235 -8.05 16.36 1.53
N LEU A 236 -8.24 15.34 0.68
CA LEU A 236 -7.66 14.00 0.87
C LEU A 236 -6.14 14.04 0.77
N GLY A 237 -5.61 14.72 -0.25
CA GLY A 237 -4.18 14.91 -0.44
C GLY A 237 -3.50 15.67 0.71
N LEU A 238 -4.21 16.61 1.34
CA LEU A 238 -3.68 17.33 2.51
C LEU A 238 -3.43 16.39 3.69
N GLY A 239 -4.35 15.48 3.97
CA GLY A 239 -4.17 14.47 5.03
C GLY A 239 -2.96 13.57 4.78
N THR A 240 -2.79 13.09 3.55
CA THR A 240 -1.65 12.26 3.15
C THR A 240 -0.33 13.02 3.23
N ASN A 241 -0.29 14.26 2.72
CA ASN A 241 0.92 15.10 2.74
C ASN A 241 1.35 15.47 4.16
N VAL A 242 0.41 15.76 5.06
CA VAL A 242 0.72 16.04 6.47
C VAL A 242 1.26 14.79 7.15
N SER A 243 0.66 13.61 6.93
CA SER A 243 1.20 12.34 7.44
C SER A 243 2.63 12.11 6.94
N ALA A 244 2.88 12.29 5.65
CA ALA A 244 4.20 12.13 5.06
C ALA A 244 5.24 13.08 5.68
N PHE A 245 4.87 14.34 5.89
CA PHE A 245 5.74 15.31 6.55
C PHE A 245 6.06 14.92 7.99
N LEU A 246 5.05 14.51 8.75
CA LEU A 246 5.25 14.07 10.14
C LEU A 246 6.12 12.82 10.22
N ILE A 247 5.94 11.86 9.31
CA ILE A 247 6.78 10.66 9.20
C ILE A 247 8.22 11.03 8.85
N ALA A 248 8.43 11.97 7.93
CA ALA A 248 9.76 12.44 7.59
C ALA A 248 10.48 13.00 8.82
N VAL A 249 9.83 13.85 9.62
CA VAL A 249 10.39 14.39 10.86
C VAL A 249 10.64 13.28 11.89
N ALA A 250 9.67 12.40 12.09
CA ALA A 250 9.80 11.30 13.07
C ALA A 250 10.96 10.36 12.72
N THR A 251 11.21 10.12 11.43
CA THR A 251 12.30 9.25 10.97
C THR A 251 13.68 9.73 11.43
N PHE A 252 13.94 11.03 11.39
CA PHE A 252 15.21 11.55 11.91
C PHE A 252 15.40 11.23 13.40
N VAL A 253 14.34 11.38 14.18
CA VAL A 253 14.38 11.09 15.62
C VAL A 253 14.58 9.60 15.86
N ILE A 254 13.83 8.74 15.14
CA ILE A 254 13.89 7.28 15.28
C ILE A 254 15.28 6.76 14.96
N LEU A 255 15.83 7.10 13.79
CA LEU A 255 17.10 6.58 13.33
C LEU A 255 18.27 7.12 14.17
N TYR A 256 18.17 8.36 14.66
CA TYR A 256 19.11 8.91 15.63
C TYR A 256 19.08 8.14 16.96
N MET A 257 17.89 7.88 17.51
CA MET A 257 17.73 7.14 18.77
C MET A 257 18.20 5.68 18.66
N LEU A 258 18.01 5.05 17.49
CA LEU A 258 18.51 3.71 17.21
C LEU A 258 20.03 3.68 17.08
N GLY A 259 20.68 4.81 16.85
CA GLY A 259 22.14 4.93 16.74
C GLY A 259 22.73 4.08 15.60
N ILE A 260 22.00 3.99 14.46
CA ILE A 260 22.50 3.25 13.28
C ILE A 260 23.58 4.09 12.58
N GLU A 261 24.64 3.42 12.10
CA GLU A 261 25.66 4.08 11.28
C GLU A 261 25.00 4.83 10.11
N ASN A 262 25.47 6.06 9.85
CA ASN A 262 24.92 6.92 8.81
C ASN A 262 23.39 7.17 8.91
N TRP A 263 22.88 7.34 10.13
CA TRP A 263 21.44 7.60 10.37
C TRP A 263 20.89 8.77 9.55
N LEU A 264 21.71 9.82 9.30
CA LEU A 264 21.34 10.95 8.44
C LEU A 264 21.09 10.50 6.99
N GLY A 265 22.01 9.73 6.41
CA GLY A 265 21.88 9.22 5.06
C GLY A 265 20.65 8.31 4.91
N LEU A 266 20.41 7.45 5.91
CA LEU A 266 19.21 6.60 5.95
C LEU A 266 17.94 7.43 6.11
N SER A 267 17.94 8.53 6.88
CA SER A 267 16.80 9.42 6.98
C SER A 267 16.48 10.09 5.63
N PHE A 268 17.49 10.53 4.89
CA PHE A 268 17.30 11.04 3.53
C PHE A 268 16.82 9.95 2.55
N SER A 269 17.21 8.70 2.75
CA SER A 269 16.67 7.58 1.97
C SER A 269 15.16 7.42 2.20
N VAL A 270 14.68 7.47 3.45
CA VAL A 270 13.25 7.43 3.77
C VAL A 270 12.51 8.60 3.13
N ILE A 271 13.07 9.82 3.22
CA ILE A 271 12.46 11.01 2.61
C ILE A 271 12.36 10.86 1.09
N SER A 272 13.39 10.30 0.43
CA SER A 272 13.34 10.07 -1.01
C SER A 272 12.19 9.12 -1.38
N GLY A 273 11.94 8.08 -0.58
CA GLY A 273 10.79 7.18 -0.72
C GLY A 273 9.45 7.88 -0.52
N LEU A 274 9.32 8.70 0.53
CA LEU A 274 8.11 9.50 0.79
C LEU A 274 7.81 10.47 -0.36
N ILE A 275 8.81 11.19 -0.85
CA ILE A 275 8.66 12.09 -1.99
C ILE A 275 8.26 11.32 -3.24
N ALA A 276 8.88 10.16 -3.49
CA ALA A 276 8.52 9.31 -4.61
C ALA A 276 7.04 8.88 -4.54
N GLY A 277 6.54 8.48 -3.37
CA GLY A 277 5.14 8.13 -3.16
C GLY A 277 4.19 9.30 -3.47
N VAL A 278 4.51 10.50 -2.99
CA VAL A 278 3.71 11.71 -3.26
C VAL A 278 3.71 12.06 -4.76
N VAL A 279 4.86 12.04 -5.41
CA VAL A 279 4.97 12.34 -6.85
C VAL A 279 4.21 11.33 -7.70
N ILE A 280 4.32 10.03 -7.37
CA ILE A 280 3.58 8.97 -8.07
C ILE A 280 2.08 9.14 -7.88
N GLY A 281 1.62 9.42 -6.65
CA GLY A 281 0.21 9.67 -6.36
C GLY A 281 -0.35 10.84 -7.16
N GLN A 282 0.36 11.97 -7.19
CA GLN A 282 -0.04 13.15 -7.98
C GLN A 282 -0.03 12.87 -9.50
N ALA A 283 0.94 12.11 -9.99
CA ALA A 283 0.99 11.73 -11.40
C ALA A 283 -0.18 10.80 -11.76
N THR A 284 -0.52 9.85 -10.89
CA THR A 284 -1.66 8.96 -11.06
C THR A 284 -2.95 9.76 -11.12
N GLU A 285 -3.18 10.68 -10.16
CA GLU A 285 -4.35 11.57 -10.16
C GLU A 285 -4.44 12.37 -11.47
N TYR A 286 -3.33 12.94 -11.95
CA TYR A 286 -3.31 13.71 -13.19
C TYR A 286 -3.75 12.90 -14.41
N TYR A 287 -3.37 11.61 -14.50
CA TYR A 287 -3.68 10.78 -15.66
C TYR A 287 -5.02 10.03 -15.55
N THR A 288 -5.61 9.93 -14.36
CA THR A 288 -6.84 9.14 -14.12
C THR A 288 -8.07 10.00 -13.82
N SER A 289 -7.91 11.18 -13.21
CA SER A 289 -9.05 12.02 -12.84
C SER A 289 -9.67 12.74 -14.06
N HIS A 290 -10.99 12.78 -14.11
CA HIS A 290 -11.76 13.48 -15.14
C HIS A 290 -11.52 15.00 -15.17
N SER A 291 -10.95 15.56 -14.11
CA SER A 291 -10.66 16.99 -14.00
C SER A 291 -9.46 17.43 -14.85
N TYR A 292 -8.69 16.49 -15.35
CA TYR A 292 -7.45 16.76 -16.08
C TYR A 292 -7.52 16.39 -17.56
N VAL A 293 -6.67 17.06 -18.35
CA VAL A 293 -6.64 16.96 -19.81
C VAL A 293 -6.45 15.53 -20.37
N PRO A 294 -5.62 14.65 -19.80
CA PRO A 294 -5.46 13.30 -20.34
C PRO A 294 -6.77 12.52 -20.47
N THR A 295 -7.57 12.53 -19.41
CA THR A 295 -8.86 11.84 -19.36
C THR A 295 -9.91 12.52 -20.25
N GLN A 296 -9.94 13.85 -20.26
CA GLN A 296 -10.82 14.63 -21.15
C GLN A 296 -10.56 14.32 -22.63
N LYS A 297 -9.28 14.17 -23.03
CA LYS A 297 -8.93 13.79 -24.41
C LYS A 297 -9.34 12.37 -24.78
N ILE A 298 -9.47 11.44 -23.80
CA ILE A 298 -10.03 10.11 -24.06
C ILE A 298 -11.53 10.24 -24.33
N ALA A 299 -12.24 11.05 -23.51
CA ALA A 299 -13.66 11.34 -23.72
C ALA A 299 -13.94 12.03 -25.06
N GLU A 300 -13.13 13.02 -25.44
CA GLU A 300 -13.24 13.65 -26.76
C GLU A 300 -13.09 12.65 -27.93
N ALA A 301 -12.19 11.67 -27.79
CA ALA A 301 -11.98 10.64 -28.81
C ALA A 301 -13.21 9.73 -29.04
N SER A 302 -14.17 9.70 -28.08
CA SER A 302 -15.41 8.93 -28.22
C SER A 302 -16.30 9.45 -29.35
N GLN A 303 -16.19 10.73 -29.71
CA GLN A 303 -16.95 11.35 -30.80
C GLN A 303 -16.59 10.76 -32.18
N THR A 304 -15.40 10.18 -32.31
CA THR A 304 -14.91 9.60 -33.58
C THR A 304 -15.09 8.08 -33.64
N GLY A 305 -15.51 7.44 -32.54
CA GLY A 305 -15.87 6.04 -32.50
C GLY A 305 -15.11 5.21 -31.46
N PRO A 306 -15.53 3.96 -31.21
CA PRO A 306 -14.96 3.14 -30.15
C PRO A 306 -13.48 2.77 -30.37
N ALA A 307 -13.04 2.57 -31.60
CA ALA A 307 -11.65 2.23 -31.90
C ALA A 307 -10.68 3.36 -31.47
N THR A 308 -11.05 4.61 -31.71
CA THR A 308 -10.24 5.76 -31.34
C THR A 308 -10.18 5.96 -29.81
N VAL A 309 -11.26 5.66 -29.08
CA VAL A 309 -11.27 5.67 -27.61
C VAL A 309 -10.29 4.63 -27.06
N ILE A 310 -10.34 3.40 -27.57
CA ILE A 310 -9.45 2.32 -27.13
C ILE A 310 -7.99 2.68 -27.37
N ILE A 311 -7.66 3.15 -28.58
CA ILE A 311 -6.29 3.54 -28.92
C ILE A 311 -5.83 4.70 -28.04
N LYS A 312 -6.68 5.71 -27.83
CA LYS A 312 -6.34 6.87 -27.01
C LYS A 312 -6.16 6.50 -25.55
N GLY A 313 -7.01 5.59 -25.00
CA GLY A 313 -6.89 5.07 -23.65
C GLY A 313 -5.57 4.32 -23.44
N ILE A 314 -5.22 3.41 -24.36
CA ILE A 314 -3.94 2.67 -24.33
C ILE A 314 -2.75 3.64 -24.39
N CYS A 315 -2.77 4.59 -25.32
CA CYS A 315 -1.68 5.59 -25.43
C CYS A 315 -1.52 6.39 -24.13
N THR A 316 -2.62 6.86 -23.55
CA THR A 316 -2.59 7.62 -22.30
C THR A 316 -2.06 6.76 -21.15
N GLY A 317 -2.50 5.50 -21.04
CA GLY A 317 -1.99 4.55 -20.06
C GLY A 317 -0.50 4.27 -20.21
N MET A 318 0.01 4.10 -21.44
CA MET A 318 1.44 3.92 -21.69
C MET A 318 2.26 5.15 -21.29
N ILE A 319 1.77 6.36 -21.57
CA ILE A 319 2.45 7.60 -21.19
C ILE A 319 2.45 7.79 -19.67
N SER A 320 1.37 7.42 -18.99
CA SER A 320 1.25 7.59 -17.54
C SER A 320 2.30 6.81 -16.74
N THR A 321 2.82 5.70 -17.29
CA THR A 321 3.86 4.90 -16.61
C THR A 321 5.22 5.58 -16.58
N MET A 322 5.48 6.58 -17.41
CA MET A 322 6.78 7.25 -17.50
C MET A 322 7.17 7.93 -16.18
N VAL A 323 6.24 8.67 -15.58
CA VAL A 323 6.53 9.40 -14.33
C VAL A 323 6.85 8.46 -13.17
N PRO A 324 6.05 7.43 -12.87
CA PRO A 324 6.39 6.44 -11.85
C PRO A 324 7.75 5.77 -12.07
N VAL A 325 8.04 5.32 -13.29
CA VAL A 325 9.31 4.63 -13.62
C VAL A 325 10.52 5.54 -13.37
N VAL A 326 10.49 6.78 -13.87
CA VAL A 326 11.58 7.73 -13.66
C VAL A 326 11.71 8.08 -12.17
N THR A 327 10.60 8.32 -11.49
CA THR A 327 10.61 8.67 -10.06
C THR A 327 11.21 7.55 -9.20
N ILE A 328 10.80 6.30 -9.43
CA ILE A 328 11.35 5.13 -8.73
C ILE A 328 12.85 4.99 -9.01
N SER A 329 13.27 5.12 -10.28
CA SER A 329 14.68 5.01 -10.65
C SER A 329 15.54 6.06 -9.94
N VAL A 330 15.08 7.30 -9.88
CA VAL A 330 15.76 8.39 -9.18
C VAL A 330 15.77 8.12 -7.66
N ALA A 331 14.64 7.68 -7.08
CA ALA A 331 14.56 7.37 -5.66
C ALA A 331 15.51 6.22 -5.26
N ILE A 332 15.63 5.17 -6.07
CA ILE A 332 16.59 4.07 -5.87
C ILE A 332 18.02 4.61 -5.86
N MET A 333 18.39 5.41 -6.87
CA MET A 333 19.75 5.97 -6.95
C MET A 333 20.07 6.88 -5.76
N LEU A 334 19.15 7.78 -5.41
CA LEU A 334 19.34 8.70 -4.28
C LEU A 334 19.44 7.93 -2.95
N SER A 335 18.55 6.97 -2.73
CA SER A 335 18.56 6.17 -1.50
C SER A 335 19.84 5.36 -1.34
N TYR A 336 20.32 4.77 -2.43
CA TYR A 336 21.59 4.03 -2.45
C TYR A 336 22.76 4.94 -2.09
N LEU A 337 22.87 6.10 -2.72
CA LEU A 337 23.95 7.05 -2.49
C LEU A 337 23.91 7.65 -1.08
N CYS A 338 22.73 8.05 -0.61
CA CYS A 338 22.57 8.61 0.73
C CYS A 338 22.94 7.60 1.82
N ALA A 339 22.48 6.35 1.69
CA ALA A 339 22.80 5.29 2.65
C ALA A 339 24.30 4.97 2.72
N ASN A 340 25.01 5.07 1.60
CA ASN A 340 26.44 4.86 1.53
C ASN A 340 27.30 6.09 1.87
N GLY A 341 26.70 7.24 2.21
CA GLY A 341 27.46 8.48 2.40
C GLY A 341 28.16 8.96 1.13
N PHE A 342 27.55 8.71 -0.06
CA PHE A 342 28.09 8.99 -1.39
C PHE A 342 29.35 8.20 -1.76
N ASP A 343 29.63 7.11 -1.06
CA ASP A 343 30.70 6.19 -1.46
C ASP A 343 30.24 5.34 -2.65
N MET A 344 30.91 5.51 -3.79
CA MET A 344 30.65 4.74 -5.03
C MET A 344 31.57 3.50 -5.15
N SER A 345 32.27 3.12 -4.10
CA SER A 345 33.07 1.92 -4.13
C SER A 345 32.17 0.67 -4.26
N LEU A 346 32.60 -0.29 -5.07
CA LEU A 346 31.90 -1.58 -5.23
C LEU A 346 32.33 -2.58 -4.14
N SER A 347 32.62 -2.11 -2.93
CA SER A 347 32.91 -2.99 -1.79
C SER A 347 31.63 -3.71 -1.34
N ALA A 348 31.76 -4.92 -0.81
CA ALA A 348 30.64 -5.68 -0.30
C ALA A 348 29.86 -4.92 0.78
N LYS A 349 30.56 -4.15 1.62
CA LYS A 349 29.92 -3.27 2.64
C LYS A 349 29.11 -2.16 1.99
N SER A 350 29.66 -1.45 1.01
CA SER A 350 28.99 -0.37 0.31
C SER A 350 27.72 -0.87 -0.40
N ILE A 351 27.83 -2.00 -1.10
CA ILE A 351 26.68 -2.60 -1.80
C ILE A 351 25.58 -2.99 -0.81
N SER A 352 25.90 -3.69 0.28
CA SER A 352 24.90 -4.14 1.25
C SER A 352 24.23 -2.98 2.00
N THR A 353 24.99 -1.96 2.37
CA THR A 353 24.44 -0.75 3.02
C THR A 353 23.56 0.05 2.06
N GLY A 354 23.98 0.18 0.80
CA GLY A 354 23.18 0.83 -0.24
C GLY A 354 21.86 0.13 -0.53
N LEU A 355 21.87 -1.21 -0.61
CA LEU A 355 20.67 -2.02 -0.76
C LEU A 355 19.73 -1.86 0.45
N TYR A 356 20.28 -1.81 1.67
CA TYR A 356 19.50 -1.52 2.86
C TYR A 356 18.84 -0.12 2.79
N GLY A 357 19.57 0.89 2.28
CA GLY A 357 19.04 2.22 2.03
C GLY A 357 17.86 2.23 1.05
N ILE A 358 17.90 1.44 -0.01
CA ILE A 358 16.78 1.27 -0.94
C ILE A 358 15.58 0.63 -0.23
N GLY A 359 15.84 -0.42 0.58
CA GLY A 359 14.79 -1.07 1.37
C GLY A 359 14.11 -0.09 2.34
N ILE A 360 14.90 0.69 3.09
CA ILE A 360 14.35 1.65 4.06
C ILE A 360 13.54 2.78 3.36
N ALA A 361 13.93 3.16 2.12
CA ALA A 361 13.15 4.09 1.31
C ALA A 361 11.80 3.51 0.89
N ALA A 362 11.75 2.23 0.53
CA ALA A 362 10.50 1.53 0.22
C ALA A 362 9.55 1.49 1.45
N VAL A 363 10.10 1.22 2.64
CA VAL A 363 9.33 1.32 3.89
C VAL A 363 8.85 2.75 4.14
N GLY A 364 9.68 3.76 3.85
CA GLY A 364 9.29 5.16 3.90
C GLY A 364 8.10 5.46 2.99
N MET A 365 8.15 5.04 1.72
CA MET A 365 7.06 5.21 0.76
C MET A 365 5.75 4.60 1.25
N LEU A 366 5.81 3.40 1.85
CA LEU A 366 4.63 2.67 2.34
C LEU A 366 4.23 3.03 3.78
N SER A 367 4.98 3.86 4.48
CA SER A 367 4.66 4.26 5.86
C SER A 367 3.38 5.11 5.96
N THR A 368 2.95 5.75 4.87
CA THR A 368 1.68 6.47 4.75
C THR A 368 0.50 5.56 4.36
N LEU A 369 0.73 4.26 4.17
CA LEU A 369 -0.26 3.33 3.60
C LEU A 369 -1.59 3.33 4.38
N GLY A 370 -1.56 3.53 5.68
CA GLY A 370 -2.77 3.58 6.51
C GLY A 370 -3.76 4.66 6.07
N ILE A 371 -3.28 5.84 5.73
CA ILE A 371 -4.13 6.92 5.21
C ILE A 371 -4.35 6.80 3.70
N THR A 372 -3.38 6.32 2.94
CA THR A 372 -3.55 6.13 1.49
C THR A 372 -4.65 5.11 1.20
N LEU A 373 -4.63 3.96 1.89
CA LEU A 373 -5.72 2.97 1.82
C LEU A 373 -7.07 3.51 2.26
N ALA A 374 -7.10 4.41 3.26
CA ALA A 374 -8.34 5.05 3.65
C ALA A 374 -8.93 5.90 2.52
N THR A 375 -8.07 6.53 1.72
CA THR A 375 -8.45 7.33 0.54
C THR A 375 -8.96 6.44 -0.59
N ASP A 376 -8.27 5.34 -0.85
CA ASP A 376 -8.61 4.41 -1.93
C ASP A 376 -9.90 3.63 -1.62
N ALA A 377 -10.02 3.10 -0.40
CA ALA A 377 -11.22 2.36 0.04
C ALA A 377 -12.45 3.24 0.32
N TYR A 378 -12.31 4.54 0.24
CA TYR A 378 -13.42 5.50 0.28
C TYR A 378 -14.26 5.44 -0.99
N GLY A 379 -13.62 5.17 -2.15
CA GLY A 379 -14.18 5.04 -3.51
C GLY A 379 -15.54 4.52 -3.62
#